data_4cb10fde8dbab3b7d241e4e62a1a0afb
#
_entry.id   4cb10fde8dbab3b7d241e4e62a1a0afb
#
_cell.length_a   1.000
_cell.length_b   1.000
_cell.length_c   1.000
_cell.angle_alpha   90.00
_cell.angle_beta   90.00
_cell.angle_gamma   90.00
#
_symmetry.space_group_name_H-M   'P 1'
#
loop_
_entity.id
_entity.type
_entity.pdbx_description
1 polymer ?
#
loop_
_entity_poly.entity_id
_entity_poly.type
_entity_poly.pdbx_seq_one_letter_code
_entity_poly.pdbx_strand_id
1 'polypeptide(L)' 'YLLPKGKHQIDCTDYKYFSCFTEKTCTLTLKNCDYPLDGYILEPHDPLCISNQCHGILTIENSEDLIFIESQRIGGTYGE' A
#
# COMPACT_ATOMS: atom_id res chain seq x y z
N TYR A 1 9.87 -0.43 -1.25
CA TYR A 1 10.39 -0.76 -2.58
C TYR A 1 9.45 -0.29 -3.66
N LEU A 2 9.88 -0.39 -4.90
CA LEU A 2 9.12 0.11 -6.02
C LEU A 2 8.27 -0.98 -6.63
N LEU A 3 6.98 -0.72 -6.83
CA LEU A 3 6.10 -1.59 -7.59
C LEU A 3 5.91 -0.96 -8.96
N PRO A 4 6.33 -1.62 -10.03
CA PRO A 4 6.10 -1.07 -11.37
C PRO A 4 4.61 -1.04 -11.67
N LYS A 5 4.22 -0.22 -12.61
CA LYS A 5 2.81 -0.14 -12.98
C LYS A 5 2.29 -1.50 -13.36
N GLY A 6 1.06 -1.80 -13.02
CA GLY A 6 0.44 -3.08 -13.31
C GLY A 6 -0.40 -3.57 -12.14
N LYS A 7 -0.66 -4.87 -12.12
CA LYS A 7 -1.45 -5.49 -11.09
C LYS A 7 -0.58 -6.46 -10.32
N HIS A 8 -0.64 -6.37 -9.00
CA HIS A 8 0.21 -7.14 -8.11
C HIS A 8 -0.60 -7.80 -7.02
N GLN A 9 -0.14 -8.95 -6.56
CA GLN A 9 -0.69 -9.58 -5.38
C GLN A 9 0.45 -9.75 -4.39
N ILE A 10 0.27 -9.28 -3.18
CA ILE A 10 1.31 -9.27 -2.16
C ILE A 10 0.80 -10.01 -0.93
N ASP A 11 1.55 -11.02 -0.52
CA ASP A 11 1.21 -11.78 0.66
C ASP A 11 1.63 -10.95 1.88
N CYS A 12 0.67 -10.61 2.73
CA CYS A 12 0.90 -9.77 3.88
C CYS A 12 1.15 -10.57 5.15
N THR A 13 1.56 -11.80 5.05
CA THR A 13 1.75 -12.62 6.24
C THR A 13 2.79 -12.05 7.18
N ASP A 14 3.83 -11.44 6.62
CA ASP A 14 4.95 -10.98 7.41
C ASP A 14 4.87 -9.54 7.88
N TYR A 15 3.83 -8.80 7.53
CA TYR A 15 3.73 -7.43 7.99
C TYR A 15 2.26 -7.04 8.11
N LYS A 16 2.01 -5.98 8.82
CA LYS A 16 0.66 -5.60 9.15
C LYS A 16 0.20 -4.34 8.48
N TYR A 17 1.08 -3.40 8.27
CA TYR A 17 0.73 -2.11 7.69
C TYR A 17 1.55 -1.85 6.45
N PHE A 18 1.00 -1.07 5.54
CA PHE A 18 1.72 -0.64 4.37
C PHE A 18 1.34 0.81 4.05
N SER A 19 2.21 1.47 3.32
CA SER A 19 1.98 2.83 2.85
C SER A 19 2.34 2.89 1.38
N CYS A 20 1.61 3.70 0.64
CA CYS A 20 1.83 3.85 -0.80
C CYS A 20 2.07 5.31 -1.12
N PHE A 21 3.10 5.57 -1.91
CA PHE A 21 3.44 6.90 -2.37
C PHE A 21 3.70 6.87 -3.85
N THR A 22 3.46 7.97 -4.53
CA THR A 22 3.71 8.06 -5.97
C THR A 22 4.45 9.34 -6.29
N GLU A 23 5.27 9.30 -7.35
CA GLU A 23 5.92 10.50 -7.84
C GLU A 23 5.12 11.14 -8.97
N LYS A 24 4.14 10.45 -9.53
CA LYS A 24 3.27 10.97 -10.57
C LYS A 24 1.85 10.63 -10.19
N THR A 25 0.89 11.37 -10.70
CA THR A 25 -0.51 11.04 -10.48
C THR A 25 -0.77 9.61 -10.92
N CYS A 26 -1.36 8.83 -10.06
CA CYS A 26 -1.52 7.40 -10.26
C CYS A 26 -2.95 6.98 -9.93
N THR A 27 -3.58 6.20 -10.80
CA THR A 27 -4.86 5.60 -10.47
C THR A 27 -4.57 4.32 -9.71
N LEU A 28 -5.13 4.19 -8.52
CA LEU A 28 -4.79 3.12 -7.61
C LEU A 28 -6.03 2.36 -7.16
N THR A 29 -5.94 1.04 -7.23
CA THR A 29 -6.98 0.16 -6.70
C THR A 29 -6.33 -0.75 -5.65
N LEU A 30 -6.93 -0.80 -4.48
CA LEU A 30 -6.46 -1.65 -3.38
C LEU A 30 -7.61 -2.52 -2.91
N LYS A 31 -7.34 -3.81 -2.69
CA LYS A 31 -8.33 -4.76 -2.17
C LYS A 31 -7.72 -5.60 -1.06
N ASN A 32 -8.52 -6.01 -0.12
CA ASN A 32 -8.13 -6.82 1.04
C ASN A 32 -7.27 -6.01 2.02
N CYS A 33 -7.71 -4.81 2.30
CA CYS A 33 -7.08 -3.97 3.30
C CYS A 33 -8.16 -3.15 4.02
N ASP A 34 -7.79 -2.46 5.10
CA ASP A 34 -8.77 -1.71 5.88
C ASP A 34 -9.39 -0.58 5.11
N TYR A 35 -8.63 0.06 4.25
CA TYR A 35 -9.12 1.19 3.45
C TYR A 35 -8.97 0.85 1.98
N PRO A 36 -9.89 0.05 1.43
CA PRO A 36 -9.80 -0.31 0.03
C PRO A 36 -10.10 0.89 -0.87
N LEU A 37 -9.47 0.91 -2.02
CA LEU A 37 -9.65 1.95 -3.01
C LEU A 37 -10.06 1.33 -4.34
N ASP A 38 -10.89 2.03 -5.09
CA ASP A 38 -11.31 1.54 -6.39
C ASP A 38 -11.13 2.66 -7.40
N GLY A 39 -10.04 2.64 -8.12
CA GLY A 39 -9.76 3.66 -9.12
C GLY A 39 -9.48 5.03 -8.53
N TYR A 40 -8.90 5.08 -7.35
CA TYR A 40 -8.62 6.33 -6.68
C TYR A 40 -7.46 7.05 -7.35
N ILE A 41 -7.59 8.36 -7.54
CA ILE A 41 -6.51 9.14 -8.13
C ILE A 41 -5.58 9.59 -7.02
N LEU A 42 -4.41 8.97 -6.94
CA LEU A 42 -3.43 9.28 -5.91
C LEU A 42 -2.46 10.33 -6.44
N GLU A 43 -2.33 11.42 -5.72
CA GLU A 43 -1.42 12.49 -6.09
C GLU A 43 -0.11 12.37 -5.32
N PRO A 44 0.98 12.98 -5.78
CA PRO A 44 2.28 12.79 -5.14
C PRO A 44 2.34 13.16 -3.67
N HIS A 45 1.51 14.03 -3.18
CA HIS A 45 1.55 14.42 -1.78
C HIS A 45 0.32 14.00 -1.01
N ASP A 46 -0.40 13.02 -1.53
CA ASP A 46 -1.65 12.59 -0.92
C ASP A 46 -1.35 11.66 0.26
N PRO A 47 -1.80 12.00 1.47
CA PRO A 47 -1.53 11.15 2.63
C PRO A 47 -2.53 10.00 2.81
N LEU A 48 -3.43 9.80 1.88
CA LEU A 48 -4.51 8.84 2.09
C LEU A 48 -4.04 7.40 2.28
N CYS A 49 -3.00 7.00 1.61
CA CYS A 49 -2.55 5.61 1.67
C CYS A 49 -1.41 5.43 2.66
N ILE A 50 -1.54 6.00 3.83
CA ILE A 50 -0.52 5.87 4.86
C ILE A 50 -1.03 4.93 5.95
N SER A 51 -0.24 3.94 6.32
CA SER A 51 -0.53 3.00 7.40
C SER A 51 -1.84 2.24 7.21
N ASN A 52 -2.08 1.80 5.98
CA ASN A 52 -3.22 0.94 5.69
C ASN A 52 -2.91 -0.47 6.17
N GLN A 53 -3.89 -1.14 6.72
CA GLN A 53 -3.70 -2.48 7.26
C GLN A 53 -4.09 -3.53 6.24
N CYS A 54 -3.24 -4.51 6.04
CA CYS A 54 -3.42 -5.55 5.06
C CYS A 54 -4.10 -6.78 5.66
N HIS A 55 -4.90 -7.46 4.88
CA HIS A 55 -5.60 -8.66 5.34
C HIS A 55 -5.37 -9.80 4.33
N GLY A 56 -4.39 -10.65 4.61
CA GLY A 56 -4.12 -11.78 3.75
C GLY A 56 -3.38 -11.38 2.48
N ILE A 57 -3.95 -11.64 1.34
CA ILE A 57 -3.31 -11.30 0.06
C ILE A 57 -3.83 -9.94 -0.39
N LEU A 58 -2.96 -8.97 -0.42
CA LEU A 58 -3.30 -7.64 -0.87
C LEU A 58 -3.24 -7.58 -2.39
N THR A 59 -4.27 -7.06 -3.01
CA THR A 59 -4.27 -6.84 -4.45
C THR A 59 -4.08 -5.35 -4.70
N ILE A 60 -3.10 -5.00 -5.53
CA ILE A 60 -2.81 -3.62 -5.89
C ILE A 60 -2.79 -3.51 -7.41
N GLU A 61 -3.48 -2.51 -7.91
CA GLU A 61 -3.40 -2.19 -9.34
C GLU A 61 -3.07 -0.71 -9.44
N ASN A 62 -1.94 -0.40 -10.07
CA ASN A 62 -1.44 0.97 -10.16
C ASN A 62 -1.11 1.33 -11.60
N SER A 63 -1.53 2.51 -12.02
CA SER A 63 -1.33 2.98 -13.39
C SER A 63 0.05 3.55 -13.63
N GLU A 64 0.81 3.81 -12.56
CA GLU A 64 2.17 4.31 -12.62
C GLU A 64 3.00 3.59 -11.57
N ASP A 65 4.32 3.72 -11.63
CA ASP A 65 5.17 3.11 -10.61
C ASP A 65 4.80 3.65 -9.23
N LEU A 66 4.80 2.79 -8.25
CA LEU A 66 4.34 3.12 -6.91
C LEU A 66 5.41 2.76 -5.90
N ILE A 67 5.65 3.65 -4.95
CA ILE A 67 6.55 3.38 -3.84
C ILE A 67 5.74 2.70 -2.74
N PHE A 68 6.12 1.49 -2.39
CA PHE A 68 5.39 0.68 -1.43
C PHE A 68 6.28 0.43 -0.22
N ILE A 69 5.81 0.80 0.94
CA ILE A 69 6.56 0.66 2.18
C ILE A 69 5.81 -0.28 3.11
N GLU A 70 6.44 -1.37 3.49
CA GLU A 70 5.89 -2.31 4.45
C GLU A 70 6.32 -1.91 5.84
N SER A 71 5.41 -1.98 6.78
CA SER A 71 5.72 -1.72 8.18
C SER A 71 5.25 -2.89 9.01
N GLN A 72 6.20 -3.57 9.62
CA GLN A 72 5.84 -4.65 10.47
C GLN A 72 5.61 -4.13 11.87
N ARG A 73 4.45 -4.45 12.44
CA ARG A 73 4.19 -4.02 13.76
C ARG A 73 4.78 -4.98 14.69
N ILE A 74 5.81 -4.60 15.34
CA ILE A 74 6.49 -5.48 16.22
C ILE A 74 5.92 -5.42 17.57
N GLY A 75 4.76 -5.19 17.73
CA GLY A 75 4.10 -5.32 19.00
C GLY A 75 4.87 -4.78 20.13
N GLY A 76 4.92 -3.87 20.61
CA GLY A 76 5.57 -3.40 21.76
C GLY A 76 7.01 -3.68 21.91
N THR A 77 7.62 -4.34 21.03
CA THR A 77 8.87 -4.59 21.13
C THR A 77 9.61 -3.43 21.02
N TYR A 78 9.88 -2.76 20.71
CA TYR A 78 10.63 -1.73 20.66
C TYR A 78 9.90 -0.61 20.88
N GLY A 79 10.26 -0.01 21.49
CA GLY A 79 9.60 0.97 21.76
C GLY A 79 8.47 0.75 22.30
N GLU A 80 8.29 0.09 22.26
CA GLU A 80 7.26 0.01 22.52
C GLU A 80 7.15 -0.27 23.27
#